data_bd2c1cb388018658e4dd3d273c7ec5bc
#
_entry.id   bd2c1cb388018658e4dd3d273c7ec5bc
#
_cell.length_a   1.000
_cell.length_b   1.000
_cell.length_c   1.000
_cell.angle_alpha   90.00
_cell.angle_beta   90.00
_cell.angle_gamma   90.00
#
_symmetry.space_group_name_H-M   'P 1'
#
loop_
_entity.id
_entity.type
_entity.pdbx_description
1 polymer ?
#
loop_
_entity_poly.entity_id
_entity_poly.type
_entity_poly.pdbx_seq_one_letter_code
_entity_poly.pdbx_strand_id
1 'polypeptide(L)'
;MKLSTFHRGRSIGPQHGFTLLELIIATMILLILTSMAVPLARVTIKREKERELRRDLWEMRDAIDRYKDAAERNAFQTKVGTQNYPPDLETLVKGEEVQGKKIRFLRKIPVDPMTNSTEWGMRSMQDDPDSDSWGGQNVFDVYTKSQGTGLDGSKYKDW
;
A
#
# COMPACT_ATOMS: atom_id res chain seq x y z
N MET A 1 -75.31 7.52 -37.12
CA MET A 1 -74.08 8.01 -36.50
C MET A 1 -73.15 6.82 -36.31
N LYS A 2 -72.21 6.60 -37.28
CA LYS A 2 -71.27 5.44 -37.27
C LYS A 2 -69.94 5.90 -36.76
N LEU A 3 -69.55 5.41 -35.59
CA LEU A 3 -68.19 5.58 -35.03
C LEU A 3 -67.22 4.57 -35.71
N SER A 4 -66.30 5.06 -36.50
CA SER A 4 -65.24 4.25 -37.06
C SER A 4 -64.05 4.18 -36.06
N THR A 5 -63.81 3.00 -35.53
CA THR A 5 -62.67 2.69 -34.63
C THR A 5 -61.44 2.55 -35.50
N PHE A 6 -60.50 3.49 -35.33
CA PHE A 6 -59.20 3.49 -36.04
C PHE A 6 -58.24 2.57 -35.28
N HIS A 7 -58.02 1.36 -35.79
CA HIS A 7 -57.05 0.40 -35.29
C HIS A 7 -55.66 0.82 -35.77
N ARG A 8 -54.86 1.39 -34.88
CA ARG A 8 -53.47 1.73 -35.17
C ARG A 8 -52.61 0.49 -35.07
N GLY A 9 -52.37 -0.17 -36.22
CA GLY A 9 -51.49 -1.31 -36.31
C GLY A 9 -50.08 -0.93 -35.93
N ARG A 10 -49.52 -1.50 -34.83
CA ARG A 10 -48.11 -1.44 -34.48
C ARG A 10 -47.36 -2.25 -35.55
N SER A 11 -46.58 -1.57 -36.39
CA SER A 11 -45.62 -2.22 -37.26
C SER A 11 -44.48 -2.77 -36.41
N ILE A 12 -44.40 -4.04 -36.19
CA ILE A 12 -43.24 -4.73 -35.62
C ILE A 12 -42.18 -4.74 -36.73
N GLY A 13 -41.14 -3.89 -36.57
CA GLY A 13 -40.01 -3.86 -37.48
C GLY A 13 -39.30 -5.23 -37.51
N PRO A 14 -38.51 -5.54 -38.55
CA PRO A 14 -37.80 -6.80 -38.67
C PRO A 14 -36.86 -6.98 -37.46
N GLN A 15 -37.13 -8.00 -36.68
CA GLN A 15 -36.20 -8.44 -35.61
C GLN A 15 -35.06 -9.19 -36.29
N HIS A 16 -33.92 -8.53 -36.40
CA HIS A 16 -32.66 -9.16 -36.83
C HIS A 16 -32.14 -10.04 -35.70
N GLY A 17 -32.28 -11.33 -35.78
CA GLY A 17 -31.63 -12.30 -34.89
C GLY A 17 -30.15 -12.41 -35.25
N PHE A 18 -29.29 -12.53 -34.24
CA PHE A 18 -27.86 -12.79 -34.42
C PHE A 18 -27.67 -14.18 -35.04
N THR A 19 -26.76 -14.28 -36.02
CA THR A 19 -26.34 -15.56 -36.54
C THR A 19 -25.40 -16.28 -35.60
N LEU A 20 -25.37 -17.61 -35.62
CA LEU A 20 -24.42 -18.39 -34.80
C LEU A 20 -22.97 -18.00 -35.12
N LEU A 21 -22.66 -17.73 -36.39
CA LEU A 21 -21.33 -17.26 -36.81
C LEU A 21 -20.95 -15.93 -36.19
N GLU A 22 -21.86 -14.97 -36.15
CA GLU A 22 -21.64 -13.65 -35.54
C GLU A 22 -21.38 -13.76 -34.05
N LEU A 23 -22.11 -14.65 -33.34
CA LEU A 23 -21.88 -14.91 -31.93
C LEU A 23 -20.49 -15.51 -31.71
N ILE A 24 -20.03 -16.45 -32.55
CA ILE A 24 -18.68 -17.04 -32.45
C ILE A 24 -17.61 -15.98 -32.68
N ILE A 25 -17.76 -15.12 -33.67
CA ILE A 25 -16.81 -14.06 -33.98
C ILE A 25 -16.77 -13.04 -32.80
N ALA A 26 -17.93 -12.63 -32.32
CA ALA A 26 -18.01 -11.69 -31.20
C ALA A 26 -17.35 -12.23 -29.92
N THR A 27 -17.60 -13.48 -29.58
CA THR A 27 -16.97 -14.12 -28.42
C THR A 27 -15.47 -14.30 -28.60
N MET A 28 -15.00 -14.62 -29.81
CA MET A 28 -13.56 -14.72 -30.11
C MET A 28 -12.85 -13.38 -29.92
N ILE A 29 -13.41 -12.27 -30.38
CA ILE A 29 -12.89 -10.93 -30.20
C ILE A 29 -12.85 -10.57 -28.69
N LEU A 30 -13.92 -10.85 -27.94
CA LEU A 30 -13.98 -10.60 -26.52
C LEU A 30 -12.92 -11.39 -25.74
N LEU A 31 -12.68 -12.66 -26.10
CA LEU A 31 -11.64 -13.48 -25.48
C LEU A 31 -10.23 -12.89 -25.72
N ILE A 32 -9.94 -12.42 -26.93
CA ILE A 32 -8.66 -11.80 -27.27
C ILE A 32 -8.47 -10.51 -26.45
N LEU A 33 -9.47 -9.63 -26.39
CA LEU A 33 -9.41 -8.40 -25.61
C LEU A 33 -9.25 -8.68 -24.12
N THR A 34 -9.98 -9.64 -23.57
CA THR A 34 -9.90 -10.01 -22.16
C THR A 34 -8.53 -10.56 -21.79
N SER A 35 -7.89 -11.32 -22.69
CA SER A 35 -6.56 -11.89 -22.44
C SER A 35 -5.48 -10.83 -22.22
N MET A 36 -5.62 -9.66 -22.81
CA MET A 36 -4.69 -8.52 -22.63
C MET A 36 -5.00 -7.69 -21.39
N ALA A 37 -6.26 -7.64 -20.96
CA ALA A 37 -6.69 -6.80 -19.83
C ALA A 37 -6.14 -7.29 -18.47
N VAL A 38 -6.08 -8.61 -18.27
CA VAL A 38 -5.65 -9.21 -16.99
C VAL A 38 -4.20 -8.88 -16.62
N PRO A 39 -3.19 -9.05 -17.49
CA PRO A 39 -1.81 -8.73 -17.14
C PRO A 39 -1.61 -7.23 -16.85
N LEU A 40 -2.30 -6.36 -17.58
CA LEU A 40 -2.23 -4.91 -17.35
C LEU A 40 -2.77 -4.53 -15.98
N ALA A 41 -3.90 -5.10 -15.56
CA ALA A 41 -4.47 -4.85 -14.24
C ALA A 41 -3.53 -5.27 -13.11
N ARG A 42 -2.84 -6.41 -13.23
CA ARG A 42 -1.87 -6.87 -12.23
C ARG A 42 -0.70 -5.90 -12.06
N VAL A 43 -0.15 -5.38 -13.16
CA VAL A 43 0.94 -4.39 -13.10
C VAL A 43 0.48 -3.09 -12.44
N THR A 44 -0.74 -2.64 -12.73
CA THR A 44 -1.28 -1.41 -12.12
C THR A 44 -1.47 -1.57 -10.61
N ILE A 45 -2.04 -2.68 -10.14
CA ILE A 45 -2.19 -2.99 -8.72
C ILE A 45 -0.82 -3.07 -8.03
N LYS A 46 0.17 -3.72 -8.66
CA LYS A 46 1.51 -3.83 -8.12
C LYS A 46 2.17 -2.46 -7.96
N ARG A 47 2.05 -1.57 -8.96
CA ARG A 47 2.55 -0.19 -8.89
C ARG A 47 1.92 0.62 -7.75
N GLU A 48 0.62 0.44 -7.52
CA GLU A 48 -0.06 1.14 -6.42
C GLU A 48 0.47 0.69 -5.07
N LYS A 49 0.58 -0.62 -4.85
CA LYS A 49 1.18 -1.19 -3.64
C LYS A 49 2.62 -0.72 -3.42
N GLU A 50 3.43 -0.64 -4.47
CA GLU A 50 4.81 -0.15 -4.39
C GLU A 50 4.88 1.33 -3.99
N ARG A 51 3.98 2.17 -4.51
CA ARG A 51 3.88 3.58 -4.10
C ARG A 51 3.47 3.70 -2.64
N GLU A 52 2.49 2.91 -2.21
CA GLU A 52 2.04 2.88 -0.82
C GLU A 52 3.17 2.44 0.10
N LEU A 53 3.89 1.36 -0.23
CA LEU A 53 5.04 0.90 0.54
C LEU A 53 6.11 1.98 0.71
N ARG A 54 6.51 2.66 -0.38
CA ARG A 54 7.51 3.73 -0.32
C ARG A 54 7.04 4.90 0.55
N ARG A 55 5.77 5.28 0.46
CA ARG A 55 5.18 6.33 1.30
C ARG A 55 5.20 5.94 2.78
N ASP A 56 4.81 4.71 3.09
CA ASP A 56 4.72 4.24 4.48
C ASP A 56 6.11 4.10 5.12
N LEU A 57 7.10 3.60 4.37
CA LEU A 57 8.51 3.58 4.80
C LEU A 57 9.02 5.00 5.07
N TRP A 58 8.75 5.93 4.16
CA TRP A 58 9.15 7.32 4.31
C TRP A 58 8.49 7.98 5.54
N GLU A 59 7.19 7.75 5.77
CA GLU A 59 6.46 8.28 6.93
C GLU A 59 7.05 7.75 8.26
N MET A 60 7.40 6.46 8.31
CA MET A 60 8.01 5.87 9.50
C MET A 60 9.43 6.38 9.74
N ARG A 61 10.26 6.47 8.71
CA ARG A 61 11.63 7.03 8.79
C ARG A 61 11.62 8.49 9.23
N ASP A 62 10.74 9.30 8.66
CA ASP A 62 10.54 10.69 9.07
C ASP A 62 10.10 10.80 10.55
N ALA A 63 9.25 9.88 11.02
CA ALA A 63 8.85 9.84 12.43
C ALA A 63 10.01 9.44 13.35
N ILE A 64 10.87 8.51 12.95
CA ILE A 64 12.09 8.12 13.66
C ILE A 64 13.06 9.30 13.76
N ASP A 65 13.29 10.01 12.65
CA ASP A 65 14.18 11.17 12.60
C ASP A 65 13.65 12.32 13.47
N ARG A 66 12.36 12.60 13.44
CA ARG A 66 11.74 13.62 14.31
C ARG A 66 11.83 13.25 15.79
N TYR A 67 11.71 11.95 16.13
CA TYR A 67 11.92 11.49 17.51
C TYR A 67 13.36 11.75 17.96
N LYS A 68 14.33 11.36 17.14
CA LYS A 68 15.75 11.57 17.38
C LYS A 68 16.08 13.05 17.56
N ASP A 69 15.61 13.90 16.66
CA ASP A 69 15.81 15.35 16.73
C ASP A 69 15.25 15.95 18.02
N ALA A 70 14.09 15.50 18.48
CA ALA A 70 13.51 15.95 19.75
C ALA A 70 14.33 15.46 20.95
N ALA A 71 14.80 14.21 20.91
CA ALA A 71 15.66 13.64 21.95
C ALA A 71 17.02 14.35 22.04
N GLU A 72 17.66 14.69 20.93
CA GLU A 72 18.92 15.43 20.88
C GLU A 72 18.79 16.85 21.43
N ARG A 73 17.62 17.47 21.31
CA ARG A 73 17.31 18.76 21.93
C ARG A 73 16.96 18.67 23.43
N ASN A 74 17.10 17.46 24.00
CA ASN A 74 16.72 17.16 25.39
C ASN A 74 15.26 17.50 25.72
N ALA A 75 14.36 17.33 24.75
CA ALA A 75 12.94 17.56 24.96
C ALA A 75 12.31 16.56 25.94
N PHE A 76 12.88 15.36 26.01
CA PHE A 76 12.54 14.28 26.95
C PHE A 76 13.75 13.39 27.22
N GLN A 77 13.64 12.52 28.22
CA GLN A 77 14.71 11.59 28.56
C GLN A 77 14.60 10.32 27.75
N THR A 78 15.68 9.92 27.11
CA THR A 78 15.79 8.66 26.38
C THR A 78 16.39 7.56 27.25
N LYS A 79 16.12 6.30 26.90
CA LYS A 79 16.77 5.15 27.57
C LYS A 79 18.27 5.14 27.24
N VAL A 80 19.08 4.79 28.24
CA VAL A 80 20.52 4.64 28.06
C VAL A 80 20.79 3.52 27.04
N GLY A 81 21.65 3.80 26.06
CA GLY A 81 22.04 2.84 25.02
C GLY A 81 21.24 2.91 23.71
N THR A 82 20.15 3.71 23.66
CA THR A 82 19.34 3.86 22.43
C THR A 82 19.92 4.85 21.43
N GLN A 83 20.95 5.59 21.79
CA GLN A 83 21.56 6.65 20.96
C GLN A 83 20.54 7.69 20.45
N ASN A 84 19.54 8.01 21.30
CA ASN A 84 18.44 8.93 21.02
C ASN A 84 17.43 8.45 19.96
N TYR A 85 17.55 7.22 19.46
CA TYR A 85 16.53 6.60 18.62
C TYR A 85 15.42 5.98 19.48
N PRO A 86 14.21 5.80 18.91
CA PRO A 86 13.12 5.15 19.63
C PRO A 86 13.45 3.68 19.96
N PRO A 87 13.04 3.18 21.13
CA PRO A 87 13.28 1.79 21.50
C PRO A 87 12.42 0.79 20.69
N ASP A 88 11.27 1.22 20.23
CA ASP A 88 10.30 0.45 19.43
C ASP A 88 9.39 1.39 18.62
N LEU A 89 8.65 0.86 17.64
CA LEU A 89 7.71 1.63 16.83
C LEU A 89 6.48 2.09 17.61
N GLU A 90 6.08 1.35 18.65
CA GLU A 90 4.97 1.74 19.52
C GLU A 90 5.25 3.02 20.26
N THR A 91 6.49 3.28 20.63
CA THR A 91 6.90 4.53 21.28
C THR A 91 6.59 5.74 20.40
N LEU A 92 6.76 5.65 19.09
CA LEU A 92 6.40 6.73 18.15
C LEU A 92 4.89 7.02 18.15
N VAL A 93 4.07 5.97 18.29
CA VAL A 93 2.60 6.09 18.33
C VAL A 93 2.11 6.54 19.70
N LYS A 94 2.68 5.98 20.78
CA LYS A 94 2.34 6.37 22.15
C LYS A 94 2.75 7.81 22.41
N GLY A 95 3.91 8.22 21.86
CA GLY A 95 4.50 9.54 22.04
C GLY A 95 5.15 9.75 23.41
N GLU A 96 5.94 10.80 23.49
CA GLU A 96 6.70 11.22 24.69
C GLU A 96 6.13 12.49 25.31
N GLU A 97 6.33 12.67 26.59
CA GLU A 97 5.90 13.87 27.31
C GLU A 97 6.98 14.96 27.20
N VAL A 98 6.62 16.06 26.54
CA VAL A 98 7.48 17.21 26.33
C VAL A 98 6.83 18.42 26.97
N GLN A 99 7.45 18.98 28.01
CA GLN A 99 6.97 20.19 28.74
C GLN A 99 5.48 20.07 29.15
N GLY A 100 5.06 18.91 29.66
CA GLY A 100 3.66 18.66 30.09
C GLY A 100 2.67 18.44 28.95
N LYS A 101 3.14 18.31 27.70
CA LYS A 101 2.33 17.95 26.54
C LYS A 101 2.82 16.65 25.92
N LYS A 102 1.86 15.76 25.60
CA LYS A 102 2.18 14.51 24.91
C LYS A 102 2.33 14.74 23.41
N ILE A 103 3.53 14.53 22.89
CA ILE A 103 3.86 14.64 21.47
C ILE A 103 3.93 13.24 20.86
N ARG A 104 3.15 12.98 19.81
CA ARG A 104 3.20 11.76 19.03
C ARG A 104 3.93 12.00 17.72
N PHE A 105 4.82 11.10 17.35
CA PHE A 105 5.61 11.19 16.13
C PHE A 105 4.96 10.45 14.96
N LEU A 106 4.18 9.40 15.29
CA LEU A 106 3.41 8.63 14.33
C LEU A 106 1.96 8.50 14.81
N ARG A 107 0.99 8.56 13.92
CA ARG A 107 -0.43 8.40 14.28
C ARG A 107 -0.79 6.96 14.58
N LYS A 108 -0.31 6.06 13.75
CA LYS A 108 -0.47 4.60 13.83
C LYS A 108 0.66 3.94 13.04
N ILE A 109 1.03 2.72 13.38
CA ILE A 109 1.93 1.93 12.54
C ILE A 109 1.15 1.57 11.26
N PRO A 110 1.65 1.91 10.06
CA PRO A 110 0.98 1.59 8.81
C PRO A 110 0.94 0.08 8.57
N VAL A 111 0.01 -0.36 7.74
CA VAL A 111 -0.08 -1.75 7.30
C VAL A 111 0.79 -1.90 6.06
N ASP A 112 1.76 -2.80 6.08
CA ASP A 112 2.59 -3.10 4.92
C ASP A 112 1.73 -3.66 3.78
N PRO A 113 1.64 -2.99 2.62
CA PRO A 113 0.79 -3.42 1.51
C PRO A 113 1.28 -4.71 0.84
N MET A 114 2.54 -5.14 1.10
CA MET A 114 3.12 -6.36 0.52
C MET A 114 2.82 -7.58 1.36
N THR A 115 2.86 -7.47 2.69
CA THR A 115 2.61 -8.57 3.63
C THR A 115 1.20 -8.55 4.22
N ASN A 116 0.51 -7.42 4.09
CA ASN A 116 -0.80 -7.14 4.70
C ASN A 116 -0.76 -7.28 6.24
N SER A 117 0.37 -6.91 6.85
CA SER A 117 0.64 -6.97 8.29
C SER A 117 1.17 -5.63 8.80
N THR A 118 1.04 -5.38 10.09
CA THR A 118 1.68 -4.26 10.79
C THR A 118 3.07 -4.63 11.33
N GLU A 119 3.54 -5.84 11.04
CA GLU A 119 4.85 -6.32 11.46
C GLU A 119 5.94 -5.92 10.48
N TRP A 120 6.62 -4.83 10.77
CA TRP A 120 7.77 -4.36 10.01
C TRP A 120 9.06 -5.04 10.48
N GLY A 121 10.03 -5.16 9.57
CA GLY A 121 11.40 -5.43 9.94
C GLY A 121 12.02 -4.16 10.53
N MET A 122 12.86 -4.30 11.51
CA MET A 122 13.56 -3.19 12.17
C MET A 122 15.06 -3.44 12.13
N ARG A 123 15.83 -2.37 12.12
CA ARG A 123 17.30 -2.40 12.27
C ARG A 123 17.70 -1.39 13.34
N SER A 124 18.63 -1.79 14.19
CA SER A 124 19.29 -0.88 15.12
C SER A 124 20.46 -0.18 14.43
N MET A 125 20.89 0.95 14.96
CA MET A 125 22.06 1.69 14.46
C MET A 125 23.34 0.83 14.46
N GLN A 126 23.38 -0.17 15.32
CA GLN A 126 24.53 -1.07 15.49
C GLN A 126 24.46 -2.32 14.61
N ASP A 127 23.32 -2.59 13.98
CA ASP A 127 23.14 -3.76 13.13
C ASP A 127 23.81 -3.54 11.77
N ASP A 128 24.21 -4.62 11.13
CA ASP A 128 24.69 -4.56 9.75
C ASP A 128 23.56 -4.08 8.81
N PRO A 129 23.87 -3.25 7.81
CA PRO A 129 22.86 -2.71 6.89
C PRO A 129 22.01 -3.78 6.19
N ASP A 130 22.58 -4.96 5.95
CA ASP A 130 21.92 -6.09 5.30
C ASP A 130 21.33 -7.10 6.28
N SER A 131 21.37 -6.83 7.60
CA SER A 131 20.85 -7.73 8.61
C SER A 131 19.34 -7.91 8.49
N ASP A 132 18.90 -9.17 8.51
CA ASP A 132 17.50 -9.56 8.62
C ASP A 132 17.07 -9.77 10.10
N SER A 133 17.99 -9.56 11.07
CA SER A 133 17.74 -9.67 12.51
C SER A 133 17.91 -8.31 13.18
N TRP A 134 16.97 -7.99 14.07
CA TRP A 134 17.01 -6.76 14.86
C TRP A 134 17.75 -6.97 16.17
N GLY A 135 18.75 -6.12 16.45
CA GLY A 135 19.55 -6.16 17.68
C GLY A 135 18.79 -5.73 18.93
N GLY A 136 17.62 -5.12 18.81
CA GLY A 136 16.73 -4.80 19.93
C GLY A 136 17.11 -3.57 20.76
N GLN A 137 18.20 -2.86 20.43
CA GLN A 137 18.65 -1.69 21.21
C GLN A 137 17.85 -0.44 20.89
N ASN A 138 17.53 -0.24 19.62
CA ASN A 138 16.78 0.91 19.12
C ASN A 138 16.20 0.61 17.73
N VAL A 139 15.36 1.51 17.22
CA VAL A 139 14.87 1.47 15.85
C VAL A 139 15.51 2.62 15.07
N PHE A 140 16.53 2.30 14.28
CA PHE A 140 17.21 3.22 13.38
C PHE A 140 16.56 3.25 12.01
N ASP A 141 16.21 2.06 11.47
CA ASP A 141 15.59 1.92 10.16
C ASP A 141 14.50 0.84 10.19
N VAL A 142 13.60 0.92 9.22
CA VAL A 142 12.48 -0.03 9.02
C VAL A 142 12.46 -0.52 7.59
N TYR A 143 12.07 -1.78 7.41
CA TYR A 143 11.92 -2.41 6.09
C TYR A 143 10.73 -3.37 6.06
N THR A 144 10.25 -3.71 4.87
CA THR A 144 9.22 -4.74 4.70
C THR A 144 9.80 -6.14 4.84
N LYS A 145 9.10 -7.03 5.54
CA LYS A 145 9.44 -8.46 5.62
C LYS A 145 9.11 -9.24 4.34
N SER A 146 8.60 -8.56 3.30
CA SER A 146 8.28 -9.19 2.02
C SER A 146 9.54 -9.64 1.29
N GLN A 147 9.55 -10.89 0.85
CA GLN A 147 10.62 -11.45 0.00
C GLN A 147 10.41 -11.18 -1.49
N GLY A 148 9.41 -10.37 -1.83
CA GLY A 148 9.06 -10.03 -3.21
C GLY A 148 10.06 -9.08 -3.85
N THR A 149 9.89 -8.92 -5.17
CA THR A 149 10.73 -8.05 -6.01
C THR A 149 9.86 -6.98 -6.67
N GLY A 150 10.36 -5.77 -6.71
CA GLY A 150 9.73 -4.63 -7.36
C GLY A 150 9.62 -4.78 -8.88
N LEU A 151 8.89 -3.86 -9.50
CA LEU A 151 8.80 -3.78 -10.97
C LEU A 151 10.14 -3.35 -11.60
N ASP A 152 10.99 -2.70 -10.82
CA ASP A 152 12.36 -2.29 -11.18
C ASP A 152 13.40 -3.40 -10.99
N GLY A 153 13.01 -4.57 -10.45
CA GLY A 153 13.88 -5.70 -10.18
C GLY A 153 14.59 -5.66 -8.82
N SER A 154 14.45 -4.59 -8.03
CA SER A 154 15.00 -4.51 -6.68
C SER A 154 14.16 -5.31 -5.69
N LYS A 155 14.75 -5.84 -4.62
CA LYS A 155 14.00 -6.51 -3.56
C LYS A 155 13.31 -5.47 -2.68
N TYR A 156 12.07 -5.72 -2.27
CA TYR A 156 11.34 -4.80 -1.40
C TYR A 156 12.02 -4.56 -0.05
N LYS A 157 12.72 -5.55 0.50
CA LYS A 157 13.45 -5.42 1.76
C LYS A 157 14.62 -4.43 1.73
N ASP A 158 15.05 -4.05 0.53
CA ASP A 158 16.18 -3.14 0.31
C ASP A 158 15.72 -1.68 0.03
N TRP A 159 14.42 -1.43 0.13
CA TRP A 159 13.81 -0.11 -0.15
C TRP A 159 13.88 0.87 1.02
#